data_992838e3273a8480b6523d99b8bbcb79
#
_entry.id   992838e3273a8480b6523d99b8bbcb79
#
_cell.length_a   1.000
_cell.length_b   1.000
_cell.length_c   1.000
_cell.angle_alpha   90.00
_cell.angle_beta   90.00
_cell.angle_gamma   90.00
#
_symmetry.space_group_name_H-M   'P 1'
#
loop_
_entity.id
_entity.type
_entity.pdbx_description
1 polymer ?
#
loop_
_entity_poly.entity_id
_entity_poly.type
_entity_poly.pdbx_seq_one_letter_code
_entity_poly.pdbx_strand_id
1 'polypeptide(L)'
;MRPILRLMIVLLLAAVLSPAGAMSVTFINPGKSSEMFWHTSARAAEEAARALGIDFELIYLERQHLAALEVVRGLAARPAERRPDYVMLVNEGGVAPEALRILDEAGLRTLLVYSGIQGAQERALVGTPRDTYRHWLGSIEPRAEEAGYLTAKALIDKGREARAFGPDGKLHLLAIAGDRATPTSIRRSEGMRKAVEEAGDAVLDQEVFGAFSREKATEQSAWLFQRFPHARLVWAANDQMAFGAMASWEARGGQPGHDAWFSGINTSGEAMTALRSGRLTALSGGHFIVGAWAVVMLYDYHHGVDFADSEGLELSASVFPLFSVRDAGTFERRYGKGHFDAIDFRRFSKVHNPAITRYDFGFRQLLKGRGTP
;
A
#
# COMPACT_ATOMS: atom_id res chain seq x y z
N MET A 1 -62.80 -46.56 -38.25
CA MET A 1 -61.60 -45.81 -38.57
C MET A 1 -61.27 -44.87 -37.41
N ARG A 2 -60.28 -45.18 -36.61
CA ARG A 2 -59.86 -44.34 -35.44
C ARG A 2 -58.52 -43.62 -35.82
N PRO A 3 -58.42 -42.31 -35.68
CA PRO A 3 -57.10 -41.61 -35.86
C PRO A 3 -56.25 -41.70 -34.60
N ILE A 4 -55.05 -42.11 -34.77
CA ILE A 4 -53.97 -42.21 -33.77
C ILE A 4 -53.46 -40.81 -33.50
N LEU A 5 -53.67 -40.34 -32.26
CA LEU A 5 -53.16 -39.07 -31.72
C LEU A 5 -51.66 -39.27 -31.38
N ARG A 6 -50.73 -38.70 -32.17
CA ARG A 6 -49.31 -38.70 -31.83
C ARG A 6 -49.05 -37.58 -30.78
N LEU A 7 -48.76 -37.98 -29.57
CA LEU A 7 -48.32 -37.09 -28.47
C LEU A 7 -46.84 -36.78 -28.69
N MET A 8 -46.51 -35.57 -29.14
CA MET A 8 -45.13 -35.06 -29.18
C MET A 8 -44.77 -34.55 -27.76
N ILE A 9 -43.94 -35.33 -27.07
CA ILE A 9 -43.33 -34.91 -25.80
C ILE A 9 -42.15 -33.98 -26.17
N VAL A 10 -42.34 -32.69 -25.99
CA VAL A 10 -41.25 -31.70 -26.02
C VAL A 10 -40.56 -31.75 -24.67
N LEU A 11 -39.39 -32.40 -24.60
CA LEU A 11 -38.50 -32.30 -23.46
C LEU A 11 -37.86 -30.88 -23.47
N LEU A 12 -38.40 -29.98 -22.65
CA LEU A 12 -37.68 -28.77 -22.25
C LEU A 12 -36.49 -29.19 -21.37
N LEU A 13 -35.27 -29.19 -21.93
CA LEU A 13 -34.05 -29.16 -21.15
C LEU A 13 -33.99 -27.79 -20.47
N ALA A 14 -34.50 -27.68 -19.26
CA ALA A 14 -34.18 -26.59 -18.38
C ALA A 14 -32.68 -26.75 -18.03
N ALA A 15 -31.82 -26.00 -18.72
CA ALA A 15 -30.47 -25.82 -18.25
C ALA A 15 -30.57 -25.19 -16.85
N VAL A 16 -30.32 -25.97 -15.82
CA VAL A 16 -30.11 -25.48 -14.47
C VAL A 16 -28.79 -24.69 -14.54
N LEU A 17 -28.91 -23.38 -14.78
CA LEU A 17 -27.86 -22.43 -14.51
C LEU A 17 -27.60 -22.52 -13.01
N SER A 18 -26.62 -23.32 -12.60
CA SER A 18 -26.04 -23.18 -11.26
C SER A 18 -25.71 -21.70 -11.09
N PRO A 19 -26.11 -21.03 -9.99
CA PRO A 19 -25.64 -19.69 -9.76
C PRO A 19 -24.11 -19.77 -9.79
N ALA A 20 -23.51 -19.04 -10.71
CA ALA A 20 -22.07 -18.85 -10.70
C ALA A 20 -21.74 -18.38 -9.29
N GLY A 21 -20.92 -19.14 -8.55
CA GLY A 21 -20.52 -18.78 -7.20
C GLY A 21 -19.97 -17.35 -7.23
N ALA A 22 -20.16 -16.62 -6.14
CA ALA A 22 -19.58 -15.28 -6.03
C ALA A 22 -18.06 -15.37 -6.28
N MET A 23 -17.50 -14.41 -7.05
CA MET A 23 -16.05 -14.28 -7.24
C MET A 23 -15.36 -14.32 -5.87
N SER A 24 -14.27 -15.09 -5.74
CA SER A 24 -13.56 -15.27 -4.48
C SER A 24 -12.11 -14.76 -4.57
N VAL A 25 -11.67 -14.07 -3.52
CA VAL A 25 -10.33 -13.49 -3.40
C VAL A 25 -9.74 -13.82 -2.05
N THR A 26 -8.53 -14.37 -2.02
CA THR A 26 -7.75 -14.52 -0.78
C THR A 26 -6.65 -13.48 -0.73
N PHE A 27 -6.60 -12.65 0.31
CA PHE A 27 -5.51 -11.71 0.56
C PHE A 27 -4.56 -12.25 1.62
N ILE A 28 -3.32 -12.53 1.21
CA ILE A 28 -2.22 -12.93 2.10
C ILE A 28 -1.51 -11.66 2.56
N ASN A 29 -1.86 -11.20 3.76
CA ASN A 29 -1.39 -9.96 4.36
C ASN A 29 -0.14 -10.22 5.21
N PRO A 30 1.03 -9.61 4.91
CA PRO A 30 2.29 -9.90 5.60
C PRO A 30 2.38 -9.32 7.02
N GLY A 31 1.51 -8.36 7.36
CA GLY A 31 1.53 -7.64 8.62
C GLY A 31 0.99 -8.42 9.80
N LYS A 32 1.03 -7.79 10.97
CA LYS A 32 0.28 -8.26 12.13
C LYS A 32 -1.15 -7.75 12.07
N SER A 33 -2.08 -8.55 12.57
CA SER A 33 -3.50 -8.17 12.71
C SER A 33 -3.67 -6.92 13.62
N SER A 34 -2.75 -6.71 14.55
CA SER A 34 -2.68 -5.53 15.44
C SER A 34 -1.94 -4.33 14.85
N GLU A 35 -1.28 -4.48 13.70
CA GLU A 35 -0.51 -3.41 13.09
C GLU A 35 -1.40 -2.45 12.31
N MET A 36 -1.44 -1.19 12.75
CA MET A 36 -2.39 -0.18 12.24
C MET A 36 -2.43 -0.08 10.71
N PHE A 37 -1.27 -0.06 10.04
CA PHE A 37 -1.23 0.05 8.58
C PHE A 37 -1.90 -1.15 7.90
N TRP A 38 -1.50 -2.37 8.29
CA TRP A 38 -2.00 -3.59 7.66
C TRP A 38 -3.45 -3.88 8.02
N HIS A 39 -3.87 -3.53 9.24
CA HIS A 39 -5.27 -3.57 9.64
C HIS A 39 -6.12 -2.60 8.80
N THR A 40 -5.67 -1.35 8.63
CA THR A 40 -6.37 -0.34 7.82
C THR A 40 -6.47 -0.76 6.35
N SER A 41 -5.37 -1.33 5.81
CA SER A 41 -5.31 -1.87 4.46
C SER A 41 -6.32 -3.02 4.25
N ALA A 42 -6.36 -3.97 5.16
CA ALA A 42 -7.30 -5.08 5.13
C ALA A 42 -8.76 -4.60 5.17
N ARG A 43 -9.08 -3.68 6.10
CA ARG A 43 -10.42 -3.10 6.20
C ARG A 43 -10.88 -2.41 4.91
N ALA A 44 -9.98 -1.66 4.24
CA ALA A 44 -10.33 -1.03 2.98
C ALA A 44 -10.57 -2.06 1.86
N ALA A 45 -9.78 -3.13 1.80
CA ALA A 45 -9.95 -4.22 0.84
C ALA A 45 -11.25 -5.01 1.09
N GLU A 46 -11.56 -5.33 2.36
CA GLU A 46 -12.82 -5.97 2.76
C GLU A 46 -14.04 -5.14 2.34
N GLU A 47 -14.01 -3.82 2.54
CA GLU A 47 -15.11 -2.94 2.14
C GLU A 47 -15.27 -2.85 0.62
N ALA A 48 -14.17 -2.86 -0.13
CA ALA A 48 -14.24 -2.94 -1.59
C ALA A 48 -14.85 -4.27 -2.05
N ALA A 49 -14.43 -5.39 -1.45
CA ALA A 49 -14.96 -6.72 -1.73
C ALA A 49 -16.46 -6.80 -1.42
N ARG A 50 -16.88 -6.31 -0.24
CA ARG A 50 -18.29 -6.24 0.15
C ARG A 50 -19.12 -5.41 -0.84
N ALA A 51 -18.61 -4.23 -1.26
CA ALA A 51 -19.30 -3.36 -2.20
C ALA A 51 -19.49 -4.01 -3.58
N LEU A 52 -18.56 -4.88 -3.98
CA LEU A 52 -18.54 -5.57 -5.27
C LEU A 52 -19.14 -6.99 -5.21
N GLY A 53 -19.57 -7.47 -4.04
CA GLY A 53 -20.18 -8.80 -3.89
C GLY A 53 -19.17 -9.95 -4.00
N ILE A 54 -17.94 -9.74 -3.56
CA ILE A 54 -16.83 -10.69 -3.63
C ILE A 54 -16.73 -11.45 -2.29
N ASP A 55 -16.54 -12.76 -2.35
CA ASP A 55 -16.17 -13.60 -1.20
C ASP A 55 -14.69 -13.36 -0.89
N PHE A 56 -14.39 -12.80 0.29
CA PHE A 56 -13.06 -12.28 0.61
C PHE A 56 -12.48 -12.98 1.84
N GLU A 57 -11.42 -13.74 1.62
CA GLU A 57 -10.65 -14.40 2.68
C GLU A 57 -9.37 -13.58 3.01
N LEU A 58 -9.19 -13.26 4.29
CA LEU A 58 -8.02 -12.51 4.77
C LEU A 58 -7.16 -13.40 5.67
N ILE A 59 -5.86 -13.51 5.35
CA ILE A 59 -4.89 -14.29 6.12
C ILE A 59 -3.74 -13.37 6.52
N TYR A 60 -3.53 -13.18 7.83
CA TYR A 60 -2.39 -12.45 8.36
C TYR A 60 -1.20 -13.40 8.60
N LEU A 61 -0.02 -12.97 8.17
CA LEU A 61 1.23 -13.75 8.38
C LEU A 61 1.97 -13.35 9.67
N GLU A 62 1.45 -12.38 10.43
CA GLU A 62 2.03 -11.91 11.70
C GLU A 62 3.54 -11.61 11.61
N ARG A 63 3.98 -11.01 10.48
CA ARG A 63 5.39 -10.73 10.14
C ARG A 63 6.28 -11.98 9.94
N GLN A 64 5.68 -13.16 9.83
CA GLN A 64 6.39 -14.39 9.48
C GLN A 64 6.38 -14.56 7.95
N HIS A 65 7.21 -13.81 7.24
CA HIS A 65 7.14 -13.71 5.78
C HIS A 65 7.21 -15.06 5.07
N LEU A 66 8.06 -16.00 5.56
CA LEU A 66 8.18 -17.35 4.99
C LEU A 66 6.90 -18.19 5.16
N ALA A 67 6.04 -17.86 6.12
CA ALA A 67 4.74 -18.53 6.26
C ALA A 67 3.84 -18.31 5.03
N ALA A 68 4.10 -17.29 4.20
CA ALA A 68 3.43 -17.14 2.92
C ALA A 68 3.53 -18.39 2.05
N LEU A 69 4.69 -19.08 2.05
CA LEU A 69 4.90 -20.30 1.27
C LEU A 69 4.07 -21.48 1.79
N GLU A 70 3.84 -21.56 3.08
CA GLU A 70 2.96 -22.57 3.68
C GLU A 70 1.50 -22.28 3.34
N VAL A 71 1.09 -21.00 3.42
CA VAL A 71 -0.25 -20.57 3.06
C VAL A 71 -0.55 -20.85 1.58
N VAL A 72 0.35 -20.49 0.65
CA VAL A 72 0.13 -20.76 -0.79
C VAL A 72 0.09 -22.25 -1.11
N ARG A 73 0.92 -23.09 -0.45
CA ARG A 73 0.82 -24.54 -0.58
C ARG A 73 -0.52 -25.07 -0.07
N GLY A 74 -0.99 -24.52 1.05
CA GLY A 74 -2.32 -24.84 1.60
C GLY A 74 -3.45 -24.49 0.62
N LEU A 75 -3.40 -23.30 0.00
CA LEU A 75 -4.38 -22.89 -1.03
C LEU A 75 -4.32 -23.82 -2.26
N ALA A 76 -3.12 -24.12 -2.74
CA ALA A 76 -2.90 -25.02 -3.87
C ALA A 76 -3.41 -26.47 -3.62
N ALA A 77 -3.33 -26.93 -2.38
CA ALA A 77 -3.79 -28.25 -1.95
C ALA A 77 -5.32 -28.34 -1.74
N ARG A 78 -6.05 -27.23 -1.71
CA ARG A 78 -7.52 -27.25 -1.59
C ARG A 78 -8.15 -27.99 -2.78
N PRO A 79 -9.27 -28.68 -2.61
CA PRO A 79 -10.11 -29.15 -3.72
C PRO A 79 -10.43 -27.99 -4.68
N ALA A 80 -10.53 -28.25 -5.98
CA ALA A 80 -10.69 -27.21 -7.00
C ALA A 80 -11.86 -26.24 -6.72
N GLU A 81 -12.97 -26.77 -6.22
CA GLU A 81 -14.18 -26.03 -5.86
C GLU A 81 -14.06 -25.16 -4.60
N ARG A 82 -12.97 -25.31 -3.84
CA ARG A 82 -12.65 -24.52 -2.63
C ARG A 82 -11.44 -23.60 -2.83
N ARG A 83 -10.85 -23.61 -4.02
CA ARG A 83 -9.76 -22.68 -4.34
C ARG A 83 -10.32 -21.29 -4.61
N PRO A 84 -9.64 -20.22 -4.17
CA PRO A 84 -10.05 -18.87 -4.56
C PRO A 84 -9.84 -18.68 -6.07
N ASP A 85 -10.67 -17.83 -6.68
CA ASP A 85 -10.47 -17.41 -8.07
C ASP A 85 -9.18 -16.60 -8.21
N TYR A 86 -8.84 -15.83 -7.17
CA TYR A 86 -7.69 -14.93 -7.16
C TYR A 86 -6.98 -14.92 -5.81
N VAL A 87 -5.64 -14.75 -5.87
CA VAL A 87 -4.78 -14.54 -4.71
C VAL A 87 -4.13 -13.16 -4.81
N MET A 88 -4.28 -12.34 -3.77
CA MET A 88 -3.52 -11.11 -3.58
C MET A 88 -2.34 -11.42 -2.66
N LEU A 89 -1.11 -11.16 -3.12
CA LEU A 89 0.13 -11.47 -2.40
C LEU A 89 1.04 -10.24 -2.36
N VAL A 90 1.69 -10.02 -1.23
CA VAL A 90 2.71 -8.98 -1.05
C VAL A 90 4.09 -9.62 -1.08
N ASN A 91 5.00 -9.09 -1.92
CA ASN A 91 6.39 -9.56 -1.95
C ASN A 91 7.19 -8.93 -0.79
N GLU A 92 6.99 -9.42 0.41
CA GLU A 92 7.85 -9.09 1.56
C GLU A 92 8.80 -10.25 1.86
N GLY A 93 10.07 -9.93 2.13
CA GLY A 93 11.10 -10.94 2.39
C GLY A 93 11.49 -11.78 1.16
N GLY A 94 11.15 -11.31 -0.06
CA GLY A 94 11.52 -12.00 -1.30
C GLY A 94 10.78 -13.33 -1.55
N VAL A 95 9.57 -13.48 -1.02
CA VAL A 95 8.79 -14.73 -1.12
C VAL A 95 8.09 -14.90 -2.47
N ALA A 96 7.91 -13.83 -3.25
CA ALA A 96 7.09 -13.87 -4.47
C ALA A 96 7.60 -14.86 -5.53
N PRO A 97 8.90 -15.02 -5.83
CA PRO A 97 9.34 -15.95 -6.85
C PRO A 97 8.86 -17.38 -6.60
N GLU A 98 9.06 -17.91 -5.40
CA GLU A 98 8.63 -19.27 -5.05
C GLU A 98 7.10 -19.37 -4.90
N ALA A 99 6.46 -18.34 -4.32
CA ALA A 99 5.02 -18.32 -4.19
C ALA A 99 4.32 -18.32 -5.56
N LEU A 100 4.81 -17.50 -6.52
CA LEU A 100 4.28 -17.45 -7.88
C LEU A 100 4.43 -18.81 -8.59
N ARG A 101 5.55 -19.50 -8.42
CA ARG A 101 5.74 -20.86 -8.97
C ARG A 101 4.67 -21.80 -8.44
N ILE A 102 4.47 -21.86 -7.13
CA ILE A 102 3.48 -22.77 -6.50
C ILE A 102 2.06 -22.45 -6.96
N LEU A 103 1.70 -21.16 -6.98
CA LEU A 103 0.36 -20.71 -7.35
C LEU A 103 0.10 -20.95 -8.85
N ASP A 104 1.08 -20.71 -9.71
CA ASP A 104 0.96 -20.92 -11.16
C ASP A 104 0.79 -22.42 -11.49
N GLU A 105 1.58 -23.31 -10.86
CA GLU A 105 1.44 -24.77 -11.01
C GLU A 105 0.04 -25.26 -10.57
N ALA A 106 -0.57 -24.59 -9.60
CA ALA A 106 -1.93 -24.89 -9.14
C ALA A 106 -3.03 -24.25 -9.98
N GLY A 107 -2.68 -23.41 -10.97
CA GLY A 107 -3.64 -22.66 -11.79
C GLY A 107 -4.32 -21.49 -11.06
N LEU A 108 -3.74 -21.02 -9.95
CA LEU A 108 -4.27 -19.94 -9.12
C LEU A 108 -3.82 -18.57 -9.64
N ARG A 109 -4.78 -17.76 -10.09
CA ARG A 109 -4.52 -16.40 -10.59
C ARG A 109 -4.04 -15.51 -9.46
N THR A 110 -2.89 -14.85 -9.65
CA THR A 110 -2.22 -14.07 -8.60
C THR A 110 -1.98 -12.64 -9.05
N LEU A 111 -2.33 -11.68 -8.19
CA LEU A 111 -1.96 -10.27 -8.33
C LEU A 111 -1.02 -9.89 -7.19
N LEU A 112 0.18 -9.39 -7.52
CA LEU A 112 1.07 -8.81 -6.51
C LEU A 112 0.57 -7.43 -6.12
N VAL A 113 0.54 -7.14 -4.82
CA VAL A 113 0.00 -5.88 -4.28
C VAL A 113 0.99 -5.25 -3.30
N TYR A 114 1.06 -3.92 -3.25
CA TYR A 114 1.97 -3.13 -2.42
C TYR A 114 3.45 -3.26 -2.76
N SER A 115 3.96 -4.47 -2.93
CA SER A 115 5.34 -4.77 -3.31
C SER A 115 5.33 -5.90 -4.32
N GLY A 116 5.85 -5.62 -5.51
CA GLY A 116 6.02 -6.57 -6.61
C GLY A 116 7.47 -7.02 -6.74
N ILE A 117 7.86 -7.40 -7.95
CA ILE A 117 9.21 -7.85 -8.28
C ILE A 117 10.08 -6.63 -8.59
N GLN A 118 11.04 -6.33 -7.74
CA GLN A 118 11.87 -5.13 -7.83
C GLN A 118 13.31 -5.41 -8.23
N GLY A 119 13.90 -6.46 -7.70
CA GLY A 119 15.32 -6.77 -7.92
C GLY A 119 15.60 -7.44 -9.28
N ALA A 120 16.74 -7.13 -9.89
CA ALA A 120 17.17 -7.80 -11.14
C ALA A 120 17.28 -9.33 -10.97
N GLN A 121 17.70 -9.79 -9.79
CA GLN A 121 17.78 -11.22 -9.49
C GLN A 121 16.43 -11.89 -9.43
N GLU A 122 15.45 -11.27 -8.73
CA GLU A 122 14.07 -11.78 -8.71
C GLU A 122 13.46 -11.76 -10.12
N ARG A 123 13.66 -10.66 -10.85
CA ARG A 123 13.17 -10.51 -12.22
C ARG A 123 13.74 -11.58 -13.16
N ALA A 124 15.02 -11.91 -13.01
CA ALA A 124 15.64 -12.98 -13.79
C ALA A 124 15.06 -14.38 -13.51
N LEU A 125 14.51 -14.58 -12.29
CA LEU A 125 13.87 -15.86 -11.91
C LEU A 125 12.44 -15.98 -12.44
N VAL A 126 11.67 -14.87 -12.41
CA VAL A 126 10.22 -14.93 -12.67
C VAL A 126 9.79 -14.36 -14.04
N GLY A 127 10.68 -13.62 -14.71
CA GLY A 127 10.34 -12.94 -15.96
C GLY A 127 9.36 -11.80 -15.78
N THR A 128 8.51 -11.57 -16.77
CA THR A 128 7.41 -10.60 -16.74
C THR A 128 6.08 -11.28 -16.45
N PRO A 129 5.07 -10.55 -15.92
CA PRO A 129 3.75 -11.13 -15.69
C PRO A 129 3.17 -11.77 -16.96
N ARG A 130 2.51 -12.92 -16.81
CA ARG A 130 1.83 -13.70 -17.85
C ARG A 130 2.77 -14.36 -18.88
N ASP A 131 4.08 -14.21 -18.72
CA ASP A 131 5.09 -14.85 -19.56
C ASP A 131 5.51 -16.20 -18.96
N THR A 132 6.49 -16.22 -18.07
CA THR A 132 6.94 -17.45 -17.38
C THR A 132 5.82 -18.07 -16.54
N TYR A 133 5.13 -17.27 -15.76
CA TYR A 133 3.98 -17.65 -14.94
C TYR A 133 2.69 -17.06 -15.51
N ARG A 134 1.90 -17.90 -16.20
CA ARG A 134 0.69 -17.47 -16.91
C ARG A 134 -0.42 -16.97 -15.99
N HIS A 135 -0.46 -17.47 -14.76
CA HIS A 135 -1.45 -17.09 -13.76
C HIS A 135 -0.98 -15.92 -12.89
N TRP A 136 0.24 -15.43 -13.06
CA TRP A 136 0.64 -14.15 -12.49
C TRP A 136 0.09 -13.02 -13.35
N LEU A 137 -1.01 -12.41 -12.90
CA LEU A 137 -1.74 -11.40 -13.68
C LEU A 137 -0.99 -10.10 -13.85
N GLY A 138 -0.20 -9.72 -12.84
CA GLY A 138 0.53 -8.45 -12.79
C GLY A 138 0.74 -7.95 -11.36
N SER A 139 0.97 -6.64 -11.22
CA SER A 139 1.08 -6.00 -9.92
C SER A 139 0.40 -4.63 -9.86
N ILE A 140 0.02 -4.21 -8.63
CA ILE A 140 -0.31 -2.82 -8.30
C ILE A 140 0.49 -2.38 -7.08
N GLU A 141 1.32 -1.36 -7.25
CA GLU A 141 2.24 -0.86 -6.24
C GLU A 141 2.07 0.64 -6.02
N PRO A 142 2.19 1.12 -4.77
CA PRO A 142 2.23 2.56 -4.51
C PRO A 142 3.58 3.12 -4.95
N ARG A 143 3.61 4.35 -5.46
CA ARG A 143 4.86 5.07 -5.79
C ARG A 143 5.60 5.49 -4.53
N ALA A 144 6.26 4.55 -3.87
CA ALA A 144 6.89 4.76 -2.57
C ALA A 144 8.04 5.79 -2.61
N GLU A 145 8.76 5.91 -3.75
CA GLU A 145 9.77 6.94 -3.98
C GLU A 145 9.16 8.35 -3.87
N GLU A 146 7.96 8.56 -4.44
CA GLU A 146 7.25 9.85 -4.38
C GLU A 146 6.99 10.28 -2.93
N ALA A 147 6.60 9.33 -2.05
CA ALA A 147 6.38 9.63 -0.63
C ALA A 147 7.66 10.07 0.09
N GLY A 148 8.78 9.37 -0.16
CA GLY A 148 10.09 9.72 0.39
C GLY A 148 10.55 11.09 -0.08
N TYR A 149 10.44 11.36 -1.38
CA TYR A 149 10.79 12.63 -1.98
C TYR A 149 9.97 13.80 -1.42
N LEU A 150 8.65 13.70 -1.44
CA LEU A 150 7.75 14.78 -1.01
C LEU A 150 7.94 15.13 0.47
N THR A 151 8.12 14.13 1.34
CA THR A 151 8.29 14.36 2.77
C THR A 151 9.67 14.94 3.11
N ALA A 152 10.73 14.50 2.43
CA ALA A 152 12.06 15.07 2.59
C ALA A 152 12.14 16.50 2.04
N LYS A 153 11.57 16.74 0.85
CA LYS A 153 11.50 18.08 0.28
C LYS A 153 10.79 19.06 1.21
N ALA A 154 9.63 18.67 1.76
CA ALA A 154 8.89 19.52 2.68
C ALA A 154 9.67 19.82 3.98
N LEU A 155 10.45 18.86 4.49
CA LEU A 155 11.35 19.10 5.62
C LEU A 155 12.45 20.11 5.26
N ILE A 156 13.09 19.96 4.11
CA ILE A 156 14.16 20.87 3.64
C ILE A 156 13.59 22.29 3.46
N ASP A 157 12.43 22.42 2.80
CA ASP A 157 11.78 23.71 2.63
C ASP A 157 11.45 24.36 3.99
N LYS A 158 10.98 23.57 4.97
CA LYS A 158 10.74 24.04 6.35
C LYS A 158 12.04 24.44 7.06
N GLY A 159 13.12 23.68 6.87
CA GLY A 159 14.42 24.01 7.41
C GLY A 159 14.95 25.36 6.90
N ARG A 160 14.74 25.66 5.61
CA ARG A 160 15.08 26.97 5.02
C ARG A 160 14.25 28.09 5.64
N GLU A 161 12.92 27.90 5.72
CA GLU A 161 12.01 28.87 6.35
C GLU A 161 12.42 29.18 7.80
N ALA A 162 12.76 28.15 8.56
CA ALA A 162 13.16 28.25 9.95
C ALA A 162 14.63 28.66 10.16
N ARG A 163 15.41 28.80 9.07
CA ARG A 163 16.86 29.08 9.09
C ARG A 163 17.65 28.07 9.94
N ALA A 164 17.29 26.79 9.86
CA ALA A 164 17.86 25.69 10.62
C ALA A 164 19.23 25.21 10.09
N PHE A 165 20.05 26.13 9.63
CA PHE A 165 21.36 25.82 9.07
C PHE A 165 22.36 25.49 10.16
N GLY A 166 23.23 24.53 9.92
CA GLY A 166 24.38 24.23 10.73
C GLY A 166 25.49 25.27 10.59
N PRO A 167 26.61 25.10 11.33
CA PRO A 167 27.75 26.02 11.27
C PRO A 167 28.44 26.10 9.90
N ASP A 168 28.27 25.08 9.07
CA ASP A 168 28.78 24.99 7.69
C ASP A 168 27.84 25.63 6.65
N GLY A 169 26.73 26.21 7.11
CA GLY A 169 25.74 26.85 6.24
C GLY A 169 24.83 25.86 5.51
N LYS A 170 24.77 24.57 5.91
CA LYS A 170 23.90 23.55 5.33
C LYS A 170 22.78 23.11 6.28
N LEU A 171 21.71 22.60 5.71
CA LEU A 171 20.64 21.93 6.43
C LEU A 171 21.02 20.47 6.68
N HIS A 172 21.08 20.06 7.94
CA HIS A 172 21.46 18.73 8.36
C HIS A 172 20.23 17.85 8.57
N LEU A 173 20.17 16.73 7.82
CA LEU A 173 19.06 15.78 7.85
C LEU A 173 19.53 14.43 8.38
N LEU A 174 18.77 13.86 9.31
CA LEU A 174 18.87 12.48 9.77
C LEU A 174 17.75 11.66 9.17
N ALA A 175 18.03 10.42 8.77
CA ALA A 175 17.02 9.54 8.20
C ALA A 175 16.86 8.25 9.00
N ILE A 176 15.58 7.88 9.25
CA ILE A 176 15.20 6.61 9.86
C ILE A 176 14.37 5.83 8.84
N ALA A 177 15.05 4.97 8.09
CA ALA A 177 14.46 4.08 7.09
C ALA A 177 13.78 2.89 7.74
N GLY A 178 12.95 2.15 7.00
CA GLY A 178 12.33 0.92 7.46
C GLY A 178 13.36 -0.19 7.65
N ASP A 179 13.60 -0.96 6.62
CA ASP A 179 14.61 -2.03 6.59
C ASP A 179 15.36 -2.02 5.25
N ARG A 180 16.33 -2.92 5.11
CA ARG A 180 17.21 -3.00 3.92
C ARG A 180 16.68 -3.90 2.81
N ALA A 181 15.62 -4.67 3.06
CA ALA A 181 15.15 -5.72 2.17
C ALA A 181 13.79 -5.42 1.55
N THR A 182 12.91 -4.71 2.27
CA THR A 182 11.56 -4.41 1.79
C THR A 182 11.60 -3.37 0.66
N PRO A 183 11.08 -3.67 -0.54
CA PRO A 183 11.08 -2.76 -1.68
C PRO A 183 10.55 -1.36 -1.35
N THR A 184 9.44 -1.27 -0.62
CA THR A 184 8.86 0.01 -0.19
C THR A 184 9.81 0.84 0.68
N SER A 185 10.60 0.20 1.58
CA SER A 185 11.60 0.89 2.41
C SER A 185 12.71 1.47 1.54
N ILE A 186 13.24 0.66 0.63
CA ILE A 186 14.32 1.06 -0.30
C ILE A 186 13.86 2.25 -1.15
N ARG A 187 12.69 2.15 -1.78
CA ARG A 187 12.14 3.22 -2.64
C ARG A 187 11.88 4.52 -1.89
N ARG A 188 11.36 4.47 -0.66
CA ARG A 188 11.20 5.67 0.17
C ARG A 188 12.52 6.35 0.44
N SER A 189 13.57 5.57 0.77
CA SER A 189 14.94 6.10 0.99
C SER A 189 15.55 6.69 -0.28
N GLU A 190 15.34 6.07 -1.45
CA GLU A 190 15.77 6.61 -2.74
C GLU A 190 15.14 7.99 -2.99
N GLY A 191 13.82 8.12 -2.78
CA GLY A 191 13.14 9.40 -2.92
C GLY A 191 13.65 10.48 -1.96
N MET A 192 13.88 10.11 -0.69
CA MET A 192 14.47 11.03 0.31
C MET A 192 15.85 11.51 -0.12
N ARG A 193 16.75 10.59 -0.53
CA ARG A 193 18.11 10.95 -0.98
C ARG A 193 18.09 11.86 -2.21
N LYS A 194 17.20 11.58 -3.16
CA LYS A 194 16.99 12.44 -4.34
C LYS A 194 16.60 13.86 -3.96
N ALA A 195 15.68 14.04 -3.00
CA ALA A 195 15.29 15.36 -2.53
C ALA A 195 16.45 16.11 -1.85
N VAL A 196 17.29 15.40 -1.08
CA VAL A 196 18.49 15.98 -0.46
C VAL A 196 19.52 16.39 -1.51
N GLU A 197 19.78 15.55 -2.51
CA GLU A 197 20.72 15.83 -3.60
C GLU A 197 20.26 17.05 -4.43
N GLU A 198 18.99 17.10 -4.82
CA GLU A 198 18.44 18.21 -5.60
C GLU A 198 18.41 19.54 -4.83
N ALA A 199 18.37 19.50 -3.50
CA ALA A 199 18.32 20.70 -2.67
C ALA A 199 19.62 21.53 -2.74
N GLY A 200 20.78 20.89 -2.84
CA GLY A 200 22.11 21.53 -2.94
C GLY A 200 22.63 22.12 -1.61
N ASP A 201 21.76 22.64 -0.77
CA ASP A 201 22.05 23.22 0.55
C ASP A 201 21.69 22.30 1.73
N ALA A 202 21.30 21.05 1.46
CA ALA A 202 21.02 20.04 2.48
C ALA A 202 22.03 18.89 2.41
N VAL A 203 22.27 18.25 3.55
CA VAL A 203 23.15 17.09 3.68
C VAL A 203 22.46 16.00 4.51
N LEU A 204 22.54 14.76 4.04
CA LEU A 204 22.16 13.59 4.80
C LEU A 204 23.35 13.15 5.66
N ASP A 205 23.30 13.45 6.96
CA ASP A 205 24.38 13.10 7.89
C ASP A 205 24.45 11.59 8.12
N GLN A 206 23.32 10.98 8.37
CA GLN A 206 23.24 9.53 8.55
C GLN A 206 21.84 8.98 8.29
N GLU A 207 21.79 7.77 7.73
CA GLU A 207 20.61 6.94 7.63
C GLU A 207 20.77 5.69 8.50
N VAL A 208 19.71 5.38 9.29
CA VAL A 208 19.62 4.17 10.11
C VAL A 208 18.33 3.41 9.77
N PHE A 209 18.23 2.14 10.20
CA PHE A 209 17.11 1.26 9.87
C PHE A 209 16.31 0.91 11.14
N GLY A 210 15.16 1.56 11.30
CA GLY A 210 14.28 1.44 12.46
C GLY A 210 13.30 0.25 12.41
N ALA A 211 13.34 -0.58 11.35
CA ALA A 211 12.48 -1.75 11.18
C ALA A 211 10.98 -1.46 11.37
N PHE A 212 10.54 -0.26 10.97
CA PHE A 212 9.18 0.26 11.14
C PHE A 212 8.70 0.32 12.60
N SER A 213 9.60 0.15 13.59
CA SER A 213 9.32 0.15 15.02
C SER A 213 9.55 1.52 15.65
N ARG A 214 8.60 1.94 16.50
CA ARG A 214 8.68 3.16 17.30
C ARG A 214 9.82 3.07 18.31
N GLU A 215 9.90 1.93 19.04
CA GLU A 215 10.88 1.69 20.10
C GLU A 215 12.30 1.74 19.55
N LYS A 216 12.53 1.02 18.44
CA LYS A 216 13.84 0.99 17.80
C LYS A 216 14.23 2.38 17.25
N ALA A 217 13.28 3.12 16.69
CA ALA A 217 13.53 4.48 16.25
C ALA A 217 13.86 5.42 17.42
N THR A 218 13.19 5.25 18.58
CA THR A 218 13.51 6.03 19.81
C THR A 218 14.96 5.79 20.23
N GLU A 219 15.39 4.53 20.32
CA GLU A 219 16.76 4.16 20.68
C GLU A 219 17.79 4.74 19.70
N GLN A 220 17.60 4.50 18.41
CA GLN A 220 18.52 4.97 17.37
C GLN A 220 18.61 6.48 17.30
N SER A 221 17.49 7.19 17.49
CA SER A 221 17.46 8.65 17.46
C SER A 221 18.24 9.26 18.61
N ALA A 222 18.23 8.63 19.80
CA ALA A 222 19.04 9.09 20.91
C ALA A 222 20.55 9.14 20.56
N TRP A 223 21.05 8.11 19.89
CA TRP A 223 22.43 8.07 19.40
C TRP A 223 22.68 9.06 18.26
N LEU A 224 21.76 9.20 17.33
CA LEU A 224 21.88 10.14 16.22
C LEU A 224 21.99 11.59 16.71
N PHE A 225 21.14 11.99 17.65
CA PHE A 225 21.15 13.36 18.21
C PHE A 225 22.38 13.69 19.05
N GLN A 226 23.04 12.69 19.63
CA GLN A 226 24.34 12.88 20.28
C GLN A 226 25.46 13.08 19.27
N ARG A 227 25.46 12.28 18.21
CA ARG A 227 26.49 12.30 17.17
C ARG A 227 26.40 13.52 16.26
N PHE A 228 25.18 13.97 15.96
CA PHE A 228 24.89 15.08 15.06
C PHE A 228 24.09 16.19 15.77
N PRO A 229 24.71 16.92 16.69
CA PRO A 229 23.98 17.87 17.54
C PRO A 229 23.42 19.08 16.77
N HIS A 230 23.87 19.32 15.54
CA HIS A 230 23.39 20.39 14.67
C HIS A 230 22.23 19.95 13.75
N ALA A 231 21.96 18.66 13.62
CA ALA A 231 20.88 18.17 12.79
C ALA A 231 19.51 18.53 13.41
N ARG A 232 18.67 19.19 12.61
CA ARG A 232 17.33 19.64 13.00
C ARG A 232 16.22 19.04 12.14
N LEU A 233 16.57 18.39 11.03
CA LEU A 233 15.62 17.75 10.14
C LEU A 233 15.69 16.24 10.33
N VAL A 234 14.55 15.60 10.60
CA VAL A 234 14.46 14.17 10.82
C VAL A 234 13.42 13.57 9.88
N TRP A 235 13.88 12.87 8.88
CA TRP A 235 13.02 12.11 7.98
C TRP A 235 12.80 10.69 8.53
N ALA A 236 11.56 10.25 8.59
CA ALA A 236 11.21 8.88 8.97
C ALA A 236 10.34 8.21 7.90
N ALA A 237 10.68 6.98 7.55
CA ALA A 237 9.98 6.23 6.52
C ALA A 237 8.56 5.78 6.92
N ASN A 238 8.17 5.93 8.19
CA ASN A 238 6.77 5.85 8.63
C ASN A 238 6.51 6.75 9.85
N ASP A 239 5.24 6.87 10.22
CA ASP A 239 4.79 7.69 11.33
C ASP A 239 5.24 7.16 12.71
N GLN A 240 5.27 5.84 12.91
CA GLN A 240 5.71 5.25 14.18
C GLN A 240 7.18 5.57 14.47
N MET A 241 8.03 5.49 13.45
CA MET A 241 9.45 5.88 13.58
C MET A 241 9.61 7.39 13.78
N ALA A 242 8.78 8.21 13.14
CA ALA A 242 8.75 9.65 13.40
C ALA A 242 8.42 9.94 14.88
N PHE A 243 7.42 9.27 15.45
CA PHE A 243 7.07 9.42 16.87
C PHE A 243 8.17 8.92 17.80
N GLY A 244 8.87 7.86 17.44
CA GLY A 244 10.04 7.40 18.19
C GLY A 244 11.13 8.47 18.24
N ALA A 245 11.44 9.09 17.09
CA ALA A 245 12.41 10.18 17.02
C ALA A 245 11.96 11.42 17.78
N MET A 246 10.69 11.80 17.66
CA MET A 246 10.11 12.92 18.42
C MET A 246 10.20 12.69 19.94
N ALA A 247 9.86 11.49 20.42
CA ALA A 247 9.97 11.14 21.84
C ALA A 247 11.42 11.23 22.34
N SER A 248 12.38 10.77 21.54
CA SER A 248 13.81 10.91 21.85
C SER A 248 14.26 12.37 21.87
N TRP A 249 13.71 13.23 20.99
CA TRP A 249 13.98 14.66 20.98
C TRP A 249 13.41 15.36 22.22
N GLU A 250 12.17 15.04 22.60
CA GLU A 250 11.50 15.54 23.81
C GLU A 250 12.22 15.12 25.08
N ALA A 251 12.71 13.88 25.16
CA ALA A 251 13.47 13.38 26.32
C ALA A 251 14.76 14.17 26.63
N ARG A 252 15.31 14.87 25.61
CA ARG A 252 16.46 15.77 25.78
C ARG A 252 16.08 17.26 25.91
N GLY A 253 14.78 17.55 26.12
CA GLY A 253 14.25 18.90 26.33
C GLY A 253 13.89 19.65 25.05
N GLY A 254 13.93 19.00 23.88
CA GLY A 254 13.55 19.59 22.61
C GLY A 254 12.05 19.65 22.38
N GLN A 255 11.62 20.46 21.44
CA GLN A 255 10.21 20.68 21.10
C GLN A 255 9.98 20.41 19.60
N PRO A 256 9.41 19.22 19.23
CA PRO A 256 9.10 18.89 17.85
C PRO A 256 8.20 19.93 17.19
N GLY A 257 8.58 20.35 15.97
CA GLY A 257 7.90 21.39 15.19
C GLY A 257 8.32 22.82 15.54
N HIS A 258 9.15 23.00 16.56
CA HIS A 258 9.65 24.30 17.00
C HIS A 258 11.17 24.44 16.82
N ASP A 259 11.94 23.50 17.34
CA ASP A 259 13.41 23.50 17.32
C ASP A 259 14.03 22.32 16.57
N ALA A 260 13.19 21.36 16.14
CA ALA A 260 13.49 20.32 15.17
C ALA A 260 12.22 19.91 14.43
N TRP A 261 12.37 19.49 13.18
CA TRP A 261 11.29 19.21 12.26
C TRP A 261 11.31 17.74 11.82
N PHE A 262 10.15 17.11 11.86
CA PHE A 262 9.99 15.69 11.65
C PHE A 262 9.01 15.41 10.52
N SER A 263 9.28 14.38 9.72
CA SER A 263 8.32 13.87 8.73
C SER A 263 8.00 12.42 8.97
N GLY A 264 6.84 12.01 8.49
CA GLY A 264 6.39 10.64 8.53
C GLY A 264 5.59 10.25 7.30
N ILE A 265 5.36 8.95 7.16
CA ILE A 265 4.52 8.39 6.12
C ILE A 265 3.53 7.45 6.81
N ASN A 266 2.28 7.54 6.55
CA ASN A 266 1.09 6.76 6.90
C ASN A 266 -0.09 7.69 7.20
N THR A 267 -1.18 7.14 7.73
CA THR A 267 -2.44 7.86 7.97
C THR A 267 -3.04 7.54 9.34
N SER A 268 -2.19 7.25 10.35
CA SER A 268 -2.70 7.02 11.70
C SER A 268 -3.34 8.30 12.29
N GLY A 269 -4.33 8.15 13.17
CA GLY A 269 -4.96 9.27 13.84
C GLY A 269 -3.96 10.12 14.64
N GLU A 270 -2.93 9.49 15.23
CA GLU A 270 -1.84 10.18 15.89
C GLU A 270 -1.05 11.07 14.90
N ALA A 271 -0.76 10.56 13.70
CA ALA A 271 -0.04 11.31 12.67
C ALA A 271 -0.85 12.52 12.16
N MET A 272 -2.16 12.32 11.94
CA MET A 272 -3.06 13.41 11.53
C MET A 272 -3.14 14.49 12.62
N THR A 273 -3.23 14.09 13.89
CA THR A 273 -3.23 15.01 15.03
C THR A 273 -1.90 15.75 15.16
N ALA A 274 -0.77 15.05 15.03
CA ALA A 274 0.56 15.64 15.08
C ALA A 274 0.81 16.65 13.95
N LEU A 275 0.33 16.35 12.72
CA LEU A 275 0.40 17.29 11.60
C LEU A 275 -0.44 18.54 11.88
N ARG A 276 -1.66 18.39 12.40
CA ARG A 276 -2.56 19.51 12.69
C ARG A 276 -2.07 20.40 13.82
N SER A 277 -1.38 19.83 14.79
CA SER A 277 -0.76 20.59 15.91
C SER A 277 0.61 21.19 15.56
N GLY A 278 1.16 20.90 14.39
CA GLY A 278 2.47 21.36 13.95
C GLY A 278 3.65 20.60 14.55
N ARG A 279 3.41 19.59 15.39
CA ARG A 279 4.48 18.72 15.93
C ARG A 279 5.14 17.87 14.84
N LEU A 280 4.37 17.41 13.87
CA LEU A 280 4.86 16.77 12.65
C LEU A 280 4.82 17.80 11.51
N THR A 281 5.92 17.97 10.82
CA THR A 281 6.07 19.01 9.78
C THR A 281 5.50 18.56 8.43
N ALA A 282 5.76 17.31 8.08
CA ALA A 282 5.32 16.74 6.81
C ALA A 282 4.79 15.32 7.01
N LEU A 283 3.67 15.04 6.39
CA LEU A 283 3.04 13.73 6.40
C LEU A 283 2.57 13.38 4.99
N SER A 284 2.99 12.23 4.50
CA SER A 284 2.46 11.63 3.29
C SER A 284 1.79 10.30 3.62
N GLY A 285 0.78 9.90 2.87
CA GLY A 285 0.10 8.63 3.12
C GLY A 285 -1.10 8.44 2.22
N GLY A 286 -1.86 7.37 2.45
CA GLY A 286 -3.01 6.99 1.62
C GLY A 286 -2.83 5.64 0.93
N HIS A 287 -1.62 5.10 0.95
CA HIS A 287 -1.29 3.85 0.26
C HIS A 287 -1.97 2.60 0.85
N PHE A 288 -2.57 2.68 2.03
CA PHE A 288 -3.40 1.60 2.57
C PHE A 288 -4.51 1.19 1.59
N ILE A 289 -4.98 2.11 0.73
CA ILE A 289 -6.09 1.88 -0.21
C ILE A 289 -5.71 0.96 -1.39
N VAL A 290 -4.43 0.69 -1.63
CA VAL A 290 -3.95 -0.11 -2.77
C VAL A 290 -4.58 -1.51 -2.79
N GLY A 291 -4.78 -2.14 -1.62
CA GLY A 291 -5.50 -3.42 -1.54
C GLY A 291 -6.94 -3.34 -2.05
N ALA A 292 -7.64 -2.25 -1.76
CA ALA A 292 -9.00 -2.03 -2.27
C ALA A 292 -8.99 -1.78 -3.79
N TRP A 293 -8.00 -1.06 -4.31
CA TRP A 293 -7.82 -0.89 -5.77
C TRP A 293 -7.52 -2.21 -6.47
N ALA A 294 -6.72 -3.07 -5.86
CA ALA A 294 -6.47 -4.41 -6.36
C ALA A 294 -7.77 -5.23 -6.45
N VAL A 295 -8.64 -5.15 -5.45
CA VAL A 295 -9.97 -5.80 -5.47
C VAL A 295 -10.82 -5.28 -6.63
N VAL A 296 -10.84 -3.96 -6.88
CA VAL A 296 -11.56 -3.37 -8.03
C VAL A 296 -10.99 -3.88 -9.36
N MET A 297 -9.65 -3.92 -9.50
CA MET A 297 -8.99 -4.43 -10.72
C MET A 297 -9.32 -5.91 -10.96
N LEU A 298 -9.30 -6.74 -9.92
CA LEU A 298 -9.64 -8.16 -10.01
C LEU A 298 -11.10 -8.37 -10.36
N TYR A 299 -12.00 -7.55 -9.82
CA TYR A 299 -13.42 -7.56 -10.19
C TYR A 299 -13.62 -7.28 -11.67
N ASP A 300 -13.00 -6.21 -12.19
CA ASP A 300 -13.11 -5.83 -13.59
C ASP A 300 -12.50 -6.93 -14.49
N TYR A 301 -11.34 -7.48 -14.12
CA TYR A 301 -10.70 -8.59 -14.82
C TYR A 301 -11.60 -9.84 -14.87
N HIS A 302 -12.25 -10.18 -13.75
CA HIS A 302 -13.19 -11.31 -13.66
C HIS A 302 -14.37 -11.16 -14.61
N HIS A 303 -14.81 -9.92 -14.85
CA HIS A 303 -15.91 -9.58 -15.76
C HIS A 303 -15.46 -9.24 -17.19
N GLY A 304 -14.23 -9.61 -17.55
CA GLY A 304 -13.72 -9.51 -18.93
C GLY A 304 -13.11 -8.14 -19.30
N VAL A 305 -12.89 -7.26 -18.32
CA VAL A 305 -12.19 -5.98 -18.55
C VAL A 305 -10.77 -6.09 -18.03
N ASP A 306 -9.84 -6.43 -18.93
CA ASP A 306 -8.43 -6.60 -18.55
C ASP A 306 -7.75 -5.24 -18.30
N PHE A 307 -7.16 -5.09 -17.12
CA PHE A 307 -6.39 -3.87 -16.80
C PHE A 307 -5.13 -3.71 -17.67
N ALA A 308 -4.61 -4.81 -18.22
CA ALA A 308 -3.45 -4.75 -19.12
C ALA A 308 -3.69 -3.90 -20.35
N ASP A 309 -4.94 -3.86 -20.86
CA ASP A 309 -5.30 -3.13 -22.08
C ASP A 309 -5.14 -1.61 -21.96
N SER A 310 -5.18 -1.08 -20.75
CA SER A 310 -5.16 0.37 -20.49
C SER A 310 -4.09 0.83 -19.53
N GLU A 311 -3.73 -0.01 -18.55
CA GLU A 311 -2.80 0.36 -17.46
C GLU A 311 -1.43 -0.33 -17.60
N GLY A 312 -1.36 -1.44 -18.34
CA GLY A 312 -0.21 -2.34 -18.36
C GLY A 312 -0.28 -3.38 -17.23
N LEU A 313 0.70 -4.28 -17.21
CA LEU A 313 0.72 -5.42 -16.30
C LEU A 313 1.25 -5.07 -14.89
N GLU A 314 2.05 -4.02 -14.77
CA GLU A 314 2.67 -3.58 -13.50
C GLU A 314 2.28 -2.12 -13.25
N LEU A 315 1.21 -1.94 -12.50
CA LEU A 315 0.60 -0.64 -12.24
C LEU A 315 1.29 0.06 -11.07
N SER A 316 1.75 1.29 -11.30
CA SER A 316 2.33 2.16 -10.29
C SER A 316 1.35 3.27 -9.91
N ALA A 317 0.72 3.15 -8.73
CA ALA A 317 -0.34 4.04 -8.28
C ALA A 317 0.20 5.25 -7.48
N SER A 318 -0.15 6.48 -7.92
CA SER A 318 0.17 7.71 -7.18
C SER A 318 -0.83 7.93 -6.05
N VAL A 319 -0.60 7.28 -4.92
CA VAL A 319 -1.49 7.27 -3.74
C VAL A 319 -0.90 8.01 -2.53
N PHE A 320 0.20 8.73 -2.72
CA PHE A 320 0.91 9.43 -1.65
C PHE A 320 0.79 10.96 -1.77
N PRO A 321 -0.36 11.58 -1.48
CA PRO A 321 -0.40 13.02 -1.33
C PRO A 321 0.42 13.47 -0.12
N LEU A 322 1.07 14.61 -0.23
CA LEU A 322 1.50 15.35 0.96
C LEU A 322 0.25 15.97 1.59
N PHE A 323 -0.04 15.63 2.83
CA PHE A 323 -1.22 16.14 3.54
C PHE A 323 -1.03 17.59 3.96
N SER A 324 -2.00 18.43 3.63
CA SER A 324 -2.19 19.71 4.32
C SER A 324 -2.92 19.50 5.66
N VAL A 325 -2.89 20.48 6.54
CA VAL A 325 -3.69 20.49 7.79
C VAL A 325 -5.17 20.30 7.50
N ARG A 326 -5.67 20.90 6.39
CA ARG A 326 -7.06 20.75 5.93
C ARG A 326 -7.37 19.33 5.50
N ASP A 327 -6.47 18.72 4.72
CA ASP A 327 -6.63 17.33 4.24
C ASP A 327 -6.63 16.35 5.40
N ALA A 328 -5.72 16.52 6.38
CA ALA A 328 -5.69 15.71 7.59
C ALA A 328 -7.02 15.77 8.36
N GLY A 329 -7.58 16.99 8.57
CA GLY A 329 -8.88 17.14 9.22
C GLY A 329 -10.03 16.52 8.40
N THR A 330 -9.96 16.57 7.09
CA THR A 330 -10.97 15.93 6.21
C THR A 330 -10.86 14.40 6.27
N PHE A 331 -9.64 13.89 6.26
CA PHE A 331 -9.38 12.46 6.39
C PHE A 331 -9.90 11.91 7.71
N GLU A 332 -9.55 12.55 8.83
CA GLU A 332 -10.02 12.11 10.17
C GLU A 332 -11.54 12.08 10.27
N ARG A 333 -12.23 13.09 9.79
CA ARG A 333 -13.70 13.12 9.83
C ARG A 333 -14.34 12.02 9.01
N ARG A 334 -13.76 11.64 7.86
CA ARG A 334 -14.35 10.66 6.94
C ARG A 334 -13.93 9.24 7.25
N TYR A 335 -12.67 9.04 7.57
CA TYR A 335 -12.03 7.72 7.59
C TYR A 335 -11.30 7.41 8.90
N GLY A 336 -11.19 8.36 9.84
CA GLY A 336 -10.40 8.23 11.06
C GLY A 336 -10.82 7.08 11.99
N LYS A 337 -12.05 6.57 11.81
CA LYS A 337 -12.54 5.38 12.54
C LYS A 337 -12.51 4.10 11.68
N GLY A 338 -11.82 4.12 10.54
CA GLY A 338 -11.79 2.99 9.62
C GLY A 338 -13.10 2.75 8.87
N HIS A 339 -13.97 3.76 8.76
CA HIS A 339 -15.24 3.69 8.02
C HIS A 339 -15.00 3.89 6.53
N PHE A 340 -14.58 2.82 5.84
CA PHE A 340 -14.38 2.83 4.38
C PHE A 340 -15.65 2.51 3.59
N ASP A 341 -16.74 2.13 4.25
CA ASP A 341 -18.09 1.99 3.69
C ASP A 341 -18.62 3.30 3.06
N ALA A 342 -18.06 4.45 3.47
CA ALA A 342 -18.34 5.74 2.84
C ALA A 342 -17.77 5.86 1.42
N ILE A 343 -16.87 4.96 1.00
CA ILE A 343 -16.28 4.94 -0.35
C ILE A 343 -17.19 4.09 -1.24
N ASP A 344 -17.66 4.70 -2.32
CA ASP A 344 -18.37 3.96 -3.37
C ASP A 344 -17.35 3.34 -4.32
N PHE A 345 -16.91 2.11 -4.02
CA PHE A 345 -15.91 1.41 -4.83
C PHE A 345 -16.39 1.06 -6.24
N ARG A 346 -17.72 0.91 -6.45
CA ARG A 346 -18.29 0.63 -7.77
C ARG A 346 -18.01 1.75 -8.77
N ARG A 347 -17.95 2.99 -8.31
CA ARG A 347 -17.64 4.15 -9.18
C ARG A 347 -16.26 4.08 -9.82
N PHE A 348 -15.32 3.31 -9.25
CA PHE A 348 -13.96 3.12 -9.76
C PHE A 348 -13.80 1.89 -10.65
N SER A 349 -14.80 1.01 -10.71
CA SER A 349 -14.82 -0.17 -11.57
C SER A 349 -15.22 0.23 -13.00
N LYS A 350 -14.48 -0.25 -13.98
CA LYS A 350 -14.79 -0.06 -15.41
C LYS A 350 -16.03 -0.83 -15.85
N VAL A 351 -16.33 -1.95 -15.18
CA VAL A 351 -17.56 -2.73 -15.40
C VAL A 351 -18.78 -1.94 -14.97
N HIS A 352 -18.73 -1.31 -13.80
CA HIS A 352 -19.83 -0.48 -13.29
C HIS A 352 -19.89 0.93 -13.92
N ASN A 353 -18.75 1.42 -14.42
CA ASN A 353 -18.63 2.73 -15.03
C ASN A 353 -17.81 2.64 -16.33
N PRO A 354 -18.42 2.21 -17.45
CA PRO A 354 -17.72 2.04 -18.75
C PRO A 354 -17.10 3.32 -19.33
N ALA A 355 -17.42 4.49 -18.79
CA ALA A 355 -16.80 5.75 -19.20
C ALA A 355 -15.35 5.88 -18.69
N ILE A 356 -14.93 5.07 -17.70
CA ILE A 356 -13.56 5.04 -17.23
C ILE A 356 -12.70 4.31 -18.25
N THR A 357 -11.82 5.04 -18.94
CA THR A 357 -10.82 4.46 -19.85
C THR A 357 -9.57 4.04 -19.11
N ARG A 358 -9.15 4.82 -18.09
CA ARG A 358 -8.04 4.51 -17.17
C ARG A 358 -8.48 4.69 -15.73
N TYR A 359 -7.95 3.87 -14.83
CA TYR A 359 -8.27 3.98 -13.42
C TYR A 359 -7.77 5.30 -12.81
N ASP A 360 -8.65 6.01 -12.10
CA ASP A 360 -8.28 7.14 -11.26
C ASP A 360 -8.16 6.69 -9.80
N PHE A 361 -7.09 5.97 -9.51
CA PHE A 361 -6.77 5.43 -8.19
C PHE A 361 -6.05 6.44 -7.28
N GLY A 362 -6.09 7.72 -7.62
CA GLY A 362 -5.48 8.77 -6.81
C GLY A 362 -6.17 8.95 -5.46
N PHE A 363 -5.39 8.98 -4.36
CA PHE A 363 -5.95 9.18 -3.02
C PHE A 363 -6.72 10.49 -2.85
N ARG A 364 -6.34 11.55 -3.57
CA ARG A 364 -7.05 12.86 -3.51
C ARG A 364 -8.53 12.76 -3.90
N GLN A 365 -8.89 11.80 -4.74
CA GLN A 365 -10.30 11.57 -5.11
C GLN A 365 -11.14 11.13 -3.90
N LEU A 366 -10.54 10.43 -2.95
CA LEU A 366 -11.22 10.00 -1.72
C LEU A 366 -11.49 11.19 -0.78
N LEU A 367 -10.69 12.25 -0.84
CA LEU A 367 -10.88 13.47 -0.05
C LEU A 367 -11.94 14.40 -0.65
N LYS A 368 -12.27 14.26 -1.94
CA LYS A 368 -13.40 14.94 -2.57
C LYS A 368 -14.72 14.28 -2.15
N GLY A 369 -15.74 15.06 -1.77
CA GLY A 369 -17.04 14.52 -1.33
C GLY A 369 -17.80 13.77 -2.43
N ARG A 370 -18.81 12.98 -2.06
CA ARG A 370 -19.85 12.55 -2.98
C ARG A 370 -20.49 13.82 -3.57
N GLY A 371 -20.28 14.09 -4.85
CA GLY A 371 -20.94 15.18 -5.54
C GLY A 371 -20.12 16.41 -5.92
N THR A 372 -18.78 16.37 -5.85
CA THR A 372 -17.96 17.38 -6.52
C THR A 372 -17.44 16.81 -7.84
N PRO A 373 -17.88 17.34 -9.01
CA PRO A 373 -17.33 16.94 -10.31
C PRO A 373 -15.85 17.27 -10.46
#